data_cd42c28a36716f808c107d1ae3b65a8c
#
_entry.id   cd42c28a36716f808c107d1ae3b65a8c
#
_cell.length_a   1.000
_cell.length_b   1.000
_cell.length_c   1.000
_cell.angle_alpha   90.00
_cell.angle_beta   90.00
_cell.angle_gamma   90.00
#
_symmetry.space_group_name_H-M   'P 1'
#
loop_
_entity.id
_entity.type
_entity.pdbx_description
1 polymer ?
#
loop_
_entity_poly.entity_id
_entity_poly.type
_entity_poly.pdbx_seq_one_letter_code
_entity_poly.pdbx_strand_id
1 'polypeptide(L)'
;MPGVFQCKAGKVAVWDGGTDDAPFTNPRGNIARVKFHSDLQYPKIISVRTVNITLPAMAANENRSNVYTLFAHGRGGVPFIAGRLMVQSQKIPFAGSVPVALSNGFARWLTLGADATNVVVHEQSRAFFQLGYSAITIPIVVYVTDEILT
;
A
#
# COMPACT_ATOMS: atom_id res chain seq x y z
N MET A 1 -28.08 -7.03 -1.62
CA MET A 1 -28.45 -8.37 -2.12
C MET A 1 -27.63 -9.40 -1.36
N PRO A 2 -28.20 -10.54 -0.97
CA PRO A 2 -27.42 -11.59 -0.32
C PRO A 2 -26.36 -12.13 -1.28
N GLY A 3 -25.15 -12.35 -0.75
CA GLY A 3 -24.08 -13.02 -1.50
C GLY A 3 -24.39 -14.49 -1.69
N VAL A 4 -24.01 -15.04 -2.84
CA VAL A 4 -24.10 -16.49 -3.12
C VAL A 4 -22.76 -17.11 -2.81
N PHE A 5 -22.76 -18.20 -2.06
CA PHE A 5 -21.58 -19.05 -1.80
C PHE A 5 -21.79 -20.39 -2.49
N GLN A 6 -20.81 -20.84 -3.27
CA GLN A 6 -20.85 -22.15 -3.92
C GLN A 6 -19.49 -22.85 -3.80
N CYS A 7 -19.57 -24.16 -3.54
CA CYS A 7 -18.44 -25.07 -3.58
C CYS A 7 -18.81 -26.26 -4.46
N LYS A 8 -18.12 -26.45 -5.60
CA LYS A 8 -18.42 -27.51 -6.57
C LYS A 8 -17.15 -27.86 -7.34
N ALA A 9 -16.94 -29.14 -7.61
CA ALA A 9 -15.83 -29.66 -8.41
C ALA A 9 -14.45 -29.13 -7.97
N GLY A 10 -14.20 -29.04 -6.65
CA GLY A 10 -12.94 -28.54 -6.10
C GLY A 10 -12.73 -27.03 -6.17
N LYS A 11 -13.74 -26.27 -6.60
CA LYS A 11 -13.71 -24.82 -6.66
C LYS A 11 -14.62 -24.19 -5.61
N VAL A 12 -14.24 -23.01 -5.17
CA VAL A 12 -15.01 -22.19 -4.23
C VAL A 12 -15.19 -20.80 -4.81
N ALA A 13 -16.41 -20.28 -4.75
CA ALA A 13 -16.70 -18.92 -5.18
C ALA A 13 -17.74 -18.24 -4.29
N VAL A 14 -17.62 -16.91 -4.20
CA VAL A 14 -18.57 -16.00 -3.56
C VAL A 14 -18.86 -14.86 -4.52
N TRP A 15 -20.13 -14.55 -4.78
CA TRP A 15 -20.51 -13.44 -5.64
C TRP A 15 -21.80 -12.74 -5.19
N ASP A 16 -22.06 -11.57 -5.73
CA ASP A 16 -23.27 -10.81 -5.45
C ASP A 16 -24.41 -11.19 -6.39
N GLY A 17 -25.54 -11.55 -5.78
CA GLY A 17 -26.88 -11.66 -6.39
C GLY A 17 -27.02 -12.60 -7.60
N GLY A 18 -28.26 -12.99 -7.85
CA GLY A 18 -28.64 -13.83 -8.98
C GLY A 18 -28.67 -15.31 -8.64
N THR A 19 -29.43 -16.05 -9.45
CA THR A 19 -29.56 -17.52 -9.36
C THR A 19 -28.72 -18.23 -10.41
N ASP A 20 -27.97 -17.46 -11.23
CA ASP A 20 -27.14 -18.01 -12.31
C ASP A 20 -25.74 -18.36 -11.82
N ASP A 21 -25.16 -19.39 -12.41
CA ASP A 21 -23.81 -19.86 -12.12
C ASP A 21 -22.72 -19.15 -12.97
N ALA A 22 -23.05 -18.10 -13.71
CA ALA A 22 -22.11 -17.43 -14.60
C ALA A 22 -20.86 -16.91 -13.87
N PRO A 23 -20.95 -16.30 -12.66
CA PRO A 23 -19.76 -15.91 -11.91
C PRO A 23 -18.89 -17.09 -11.46
N PHE A 24 -19.49 -18.26 -11.25
CA PHE A 24 -18.77 -19.48 -10.88
C PHE A 24 -18.07 -20.12 -12.08
N THR A 25 -18.71 -20.16 -13.24
CA THR A 25 -18.18 -20.81 -14.46
C THR A 25 -17.25 -19.91 -15.26
N ASN A 26 -17.49 -18.60 -15.25
CA ASN A 26 -16.68 -17.58 -15.94
C ASN A 26 -16.41 -16.38 -15.02
N PRO A 27 -15.54 -16.52 -14.00
CA PRO A 27 -15.31 -15.46 -13.03
C PRO A 27 -14.69 -14.19 -13.64
N ARG A 28 -13.83 -14.33 -14.67
CA ARG A 28 -13.20 -13.18 -15.34
C ARG A 28 -14.20 -12.33 -16.13
N GLY A 29 -15.15 -12.97 -16.80
CA GLY A 29 -16.22 -12.26 -17.52
C GLY A 29 -17.28 -11.65 -16.60
N ASN A 30 -17.30 -12.01 -15.33
CA ASN A 30 -18.25 -11.56 -14.31
C ASN A 30 -17.59 -10.87 -13.11
N ILE A 31 -16.40 -10.31 -13.30
CA ILE A 31 -15.54 -9.79 -12.21
C ILE A 31 -16.25 -8.75 -11.33
N ALA A 32 -17.15 -7.95 -11.89
CA ALA A 32 -17.92 -6.97 -11.14
C ALA A 32 -18.87 -7.58 -10.08
N ARG A 33 -19.24 -8.86 -10.25
CA ARG A 33 -20.12 -9.60 -9.33
C ARG A 33 -19.34 -10.53 -8.39
N VAL A 34 -18.11 -10.92 -8.77
CA VAL A 34 -17.32 -11.87 -8.02
C VAL A 34 -16.63 -11.19 -6.85
N LYS A 35 -16.89 -11.67 -5.62
CA LYS A 35 -16.16 -11.27 -4.41
C LYS A 35 -14.94 -12.14 -4.15
N PHE A 36 -15.06 -13.43 -4.47
CA PHE A 36 -13.99 -14.40 -4.37
C PHE A 36 -14.22 -15.54 -5.37
N HIS A 37 -13.17 -16.04 -5.98
CA HIS A 37 -13.20 -17.26 -6.80
C HIS A 37 -11.82 -17.94 -6.77
N SER A 38 -11.80 -19.25 -6.53
CA SER A 38 -10.54 -20.01 -6.40
C SER A 38 -9.68 -20.05 -7.67
N ASP A 39 -10.27 -19.83 -8.86
CA ASP A 39 -9.56 -19.78 -10.13
C ASP A 39 -8.98 -18.37 -10.44
N LEU A 40 -9.34 -17.36 -9.66
CA LEU A 40 -8.74 -16.03 -9.78
C LEU A 40 -7.47 -15.96 -8.95
N GLN A 41 -6.43 -15.45 -9.55
CA GLN A 41 -5.20 -15.15 -8.79
C GLN A 41 -5.41 -13.84 -8.04
N TYR A 42 -5.34 -13.92 -6.73
CA TYR A 42 -5.33 -12.75 -5.84
C TYR A 42 -3.92 -12.56 -5.32
N PRO A 43 -3.42 -11.33 -5.28
CA PRO A 43 -2.16 -11.04 -4.62
C PRO A 43 -2.21 -11.53 -3.17
N LYS A 44 -1.30 -12.43 -2.79
CA LYS A 44 -1.19 -12.92 -1.42
C LYS A 44 -0.19 -12.07 -0.66
N ILE A 45 -0.56 -11.65 0.53
CA ILE A 45 0.39 -11.02 1.44
C ILE A 45 1.35 -12.11 1.93
N ILE A 46 2.61 -12.01 1.56
CA ILE A 46 3.66 -12.97 1.93
C ILE A 46 4.56 -12.46 3.03
N SER A 47 4.57 -11.15 3.29
CA SER A 47 5.32 -10.55 4.38
C SER A 47 4.60 -9.32 4.91
N VAL A 48 4.59 -9.17 6.23
CA VAL A 48 4.14 -7.97 6.92
C VAL A 48 5.26 -7.51 7.83
N ARG A 49 5.68 -6.26 7.68
CA ARG A 49 6.74 -5.67 8.52
C ARG A 49 6.33 -4.31 9.05
N THR A 50 6.65 -4.07 10.31
CA THR A 50 6.58 -2.73 10.90
C THR A 50 7.97 -2.17 10.96
N VAL A 51 8.18 -0.99 10.38
CA VAL A 51 9.45 -0.28 10.29
C VAL A 51 9.25 1.15 10.73
N ASN A 52 10.22 1.72 11.42
CA ASN A 52 10.24 3.14 11.73
C ASN A 52 11.09 3.87 10.70
N ILE A 53 10.55 4.92 10.09
CA ILE A 53 11.31 5.87 9.30
C ILE A 53 11.53 7.15 10.11
N THR A 54 12.77 7.60 10.18
CA THR A 54 13.09 8.90 10.79
C THR A 54 13.38 9.91 9.69
N LEU A 55 12.48 10.87 9.54
CA LEU A 55 12.66 12.01 8.66
C LEU A 55 13.46 13.07 9.41
N PRO A 56 14.63 13.48 8.91
CA PRO A 56 15.46 14.47 9.61
C PRO A 56 14.79 15.84 9.66
N ALA A 57 15.26 16.69 10.57
CA ALA A 57 14.85 18.08 10.64
C ALA A 57 15.07 18.79 9.29
N MET A 58 14.25 19.76 8.99
CA MET A 58 14.38 20.65 7.81
C MET A 58 14.60 22.08 8.26
N ALA A 59 15.49 22.77 7.58
CA ALA A 59 15.65 24.22 7.75
C ALA A 59 14.50 24.98 7.06
N ALA A 60 14.35 26.25 7.45
CA ALA A 60 13.43 27.15 6.76
C ALA A 60 13.78 27.26 5.27
N ASN A 61 12.75 27.29 4.41
CA ASN A 61 12.89 27.37 2.94
C ASN A 61 13.67 26.21 2.28
N GLU A 62 13.89 25.10 2.99
CA GLU A 62 14.54 23.92 2.43
C GLU A 62 13.55 23.14 1.55
N ASN A 63 14.05 22.70 0.38
CA ASN A 63 13.39 21.70 -0.45
C ASN A 63 14.15 20.38 -0.31
N ARG A 64 13.45 19.27 -0.15
CA ARG A 64 14.06 17.96 0.00
C ARG A 64 13.40 16.93 -0.91
N SER A 65 14.24 16.12 -1.53
CA SER A 65 13.83 14.90 -2.22
C SER A 65 14.80 13.80 -1.85
N ASN A 66 14.34 12.86 -1.03
CA ASN A 66 15.16 11.76 -0.53
C ASN A 66 14.48 10.41 -0.76
N VAL A 67 15.28 9.36 -0.87
CA VAL A 67 14.84 7.97 -0.89
C VAL A 67 15.38 7.26 0.34
N TYR A 68 14.49 6.65 1.10
CA TYR A 68 14.83 5.87 2.29
C TYR A 68 14.58 4.40 2.01
N THR A 69 15.62 3.57 2.10
CA THR A 69 15.50 2.12 2.04
C THR A 69 14.98 1.62 3.37
N LEU A 70 13.83 0.92 3.35
CA LEU A 70 13.24 0.35 4.55
C LEU A 70 13.80 -1.04 4.84
N PHE A 71 13.73 -1.93 3.87
CA PHE A 71 14.26 -3.31 3.98
C PHE A 71 14.29 -4.00 2.60
N ALA A 72 15.13 -5.04 2.49
CA ALA A 72 15.12 -5.92 1.32
C ALA A 72 13.89 -6.85 1.35
N HIS A 73 13.14 -6.91 0.24
CA HIS A 73 11.93 -7.73 0.15
C HIS A 73 12.20 -9.18 -0.27
N GLY A 74 13.41 -9.49 -0.77
CA GLY A 74 13.80 -10.85 -1.14
C GLY A 74 13.08 -11.44 -2.36
N ARG A 75 12.48 -10.59 -3.23
CA ARG A 75 11.80 -11.01 -4.45
C ARG A 75 12.70 -10.84 -5.68
N GLY A 76 12.49 -11.67 -6.70
CA GLY A 76 13.24 -11.60 -7.97
C GLY A 76 12.74 -10.52 -8.94
N GLY A 77 12.02 -9.51 -8.47
CA GLY A 77 11.48 -8.42 -9.28
C GLY A 77 10.76 -7.41 -8.38
N VAL A 78 10.10 -6.42 -8.95
CA VAL A 78 9.38 -5.40 -8.19
C VAL A 78 8.04 -5.96 -7.69
N PRO A 79 7.84 -6.21 -6.38
CA PRO A 79 6.57 -6.71 -5.87
C PRO A 79 5.52 -5.62 -5.82
N PHE A 80 4.25 -5.99 -5.92
CA PHE A 80 3.18 -5.11 -5.48
C PHE A 80 3.22 -4.98 -3.96
N ILE A 81 3.20 -3.75 -3.47
CA ILE A 81 3.24 -3.45 -2.03
C ILE A 81 2.10 -2.52 -1.65
N ALA A 82 1.67 -2.65 -0.41
CA ALA A 82 0.74 -1.73 0.23
C ALA A 82 1.25 -1.39 1.63
N GLY A 83 0.73 -0.36 2.25
CA GLY A 83 1.17 0.02 3.58
C GLY A 83 0.17 0.83 4.37
N ARG A 84 0.52 1.09 5.62
CA ARG A 84 -0.15 2.03 6.51
C ARG A 84 0.87 2.86 7.26
N LEU A 85 0.61 4.14 7.35
CA LEU A 85 1.36 5.07 8.21
C LEU A 85 0.63 5.23 9.56
N MET A 86 1.40 5.38 10.61
CA MET A 86 0.89 5.77 11.92
C MET A 86 1.29 7.21 12.20
N VAL A 87 0.37 8.16 12.00
CA VAL A 87 0.60 9.57 12.27
C VAL A 87 -0.39 10.04 13.34
N GLN A 88 0.10 10.60 14.46
CA GLN A 88 -0.72 11.09 15.56
C GLN A 88 -1.80 10.08 16.00
N SER A 89 -1.41 8.81 16.17
CA SER A 89 -2.30 7.68 16.51
C SER A 89 -3.34 7.32 15.46
N GLN A 90 -3.34 7.96 14.31
CA GLN A 90 -4.20 7.61 13.18
C GLN A 90 -3.50 6.64 12.24
N LYS A 91 -4.26 5.63 11.77
CA LYS A 91 -3.81 4.68 10.75
C LYS A 91 -4.22 5.19 9.38
N ILE A 92 -3.27 5.70 8.62
CA ILE A 92 -3.51 6.25 7.27
C ILE A 92 -3.10 5.20 6.24
N PRO A 93 -3.97 4.79 5.31
CA PRO A 93 -3.57 3.93 4.19
C PRO A 93 -2.43 4.58 3.41
N PHE A 94 -1.37 3.80 3.15
CA PHE A 94 -0.23 4.27 2.38
C PHE A 94 -0.35 3.74 0.93
N ALA A 95 -1.20 4.40 0.17
CA ALA A 95 -1.38 4.17 -1.26
C ALA A 95 -1.16 5.51 -1.98
N GLY A 96 -0.13 5.57 -2.79
CA GLY A 96 0.31 6.82 -3.44
C GLY A 96 1.05 7.76 -2.48
N SER A 97 1.00 9.06 -2.77
CA SER A 97 1.64 10.10 -1.95
C SER A 97 0.74 10.52 -0.79
N VAL A 98 1.24 10.42 0.42
CA VAL A 98 0.54 10.78 1.64
C VAL A 98 1.24 11.94 2.34
N PRO A 99 0.54 13.03 2.67
CA PRO A 99 1.12 14.11 3.45
C PRO A 99 1.30 13.67 4.91
N VAL A 100 2.48 13.91 5.46
CA VAL A 100 2.80 13.66 6.86
C VAL A 100 3.37 14.93 7.48
N ALA A 101 3.12 15.14 8.75
CA ALA A 101 3.52 16.33 9.50
C ALA A 101 2.98 17.62 8.88
N LEU A 102 1.79 17.97 9.30
CA LEU A 102 1.11 19.18 8.88
C LEU A 102 1.04 20.13 10.06
N SER A 103 1.77 21.22 10.01
CA SER A 103 1.50 22.40 10.80
C SER A 103 1.76 23.64 9.97
N ASN A 104 0.82 24.57 9.96
CA ASN A 104 0.96 25.90 9.39
C ASN A 104 1.42 25.97 7.92
N GLY A 105 0.79 25.19 7.04
CA GLY A 105 1.02 25.29 5.60
C GLY A 105 2.15 24.39 5.05
N PHE A 106 2.52 23.37 5.80
CA PHE A 106 3.62 22.46 5.46
C PHE A 106 3.16 21.06 5.17
N ALA A 107 3.69 20.46 4.12
CA ALA A 107 3.51 19.04 3.86
C ALA A 107 4.86 18.39 3.54
N ARG A 108 5.20 17.33 4.28
CA ARG A 108 6.11 16.31 3.83
C ARG A 108 5.30 15.26 3.14
N TRP A 109 5.58 15.01 1.88
CA TRP A 109 4.92 13.98 1.10
C TRP A 109 5.77 12.74 1.10
N LEU A 110 5.18 11.63 1.51
CA LEU A 110 5.81 10.32 1.46
C LEU A 110 5.10 9.46 0.42
N THR A 111 5.88 8.73 -0.37
CA THR A 111 5.37 7.73 -1.33
C THR A 111 6.04 6.41 -1.06
N LEU A 112 5.25 5.37 -0.76
CA LEU A 112 5.73 4.02 -0.60
C LEU A 112 5.96 3.41 -1.98
N GLY A 113 7.13 2.78 -2.18
CA GLY A 113 7.51 2.12 -3.42
C GLY A 113 8.38 0.90 -3.16
N ALA A 114 8.63 0.15 -4.22
CA ALA A 114 9.64 -0.89 -4.25
C ALA A 114 10.49 -0.77 -5.51
N ASP A 115 11.77 -1.09 -5.40
CA ASP A 115 12.64 -1.37 -6.53
C ASP A 115 12.81 -2.89 -6.70
N ALA A 116 13.74 -3.33 -7.52
CA ALA A 116 14.01 -4.76 -7.74
C ALA A 116 14.49 -5.51 -6.49
N THR A 117 14.93 -4.81 -5.45
CA THR A 117 15.59 -5.39 -4.27
C THR A 117 14.92 -4.98 -2.97
N ASN A 118 14.49 -3.73 -2.86
CA ASN A 118 14.10 -3.11 -1.60
C ASN A 118 12.72 -2.50 -1.63
N VAL A 119 12.08 -2.47 -0.47
CA VAL A 119 10.98 -1.53 -0.19
C VAL A 119 11.58 -0.19 0.19
N VAL A 120 11.07 0.87 -0.43
CA VAL A 120 11.60 2.23 -0.29
C VAL A 120 10.49 3.22 0.03
N VAL A 121 10.86 4.34 0.65
CA VAL A 121 9.98 5.51 0.80
C VAL A 121 10.65 6.71 0.15
N HIS A 122 9.95 7.35 -0.76
CA HIS A 122 10.36 8.63 -1.32
C HIS A 122 9.76 9.75 -0.50
N GLU A 123 10.59 10.66 -0.03
CA GLU A 123 10.19 11.92 0.58
C GLU A 123 10.29 13.04 -0.44
N GLN A 124 9.21 13.80 -0.61
CA GLN A 124 9.20 15.09 -1.29
C GLN A 124 8.65 16.13 -0.33
N SER A 125 9.49 17.09 0.04
CA SER A 125 9.14 18.11 1.01
C SER A 125 9.48 19.48 0.48
N ARG A 126 8.57 20.41 0.67
CA ARG A 126 8.74 21.82 0.30
C ARG A 126 8.45 22.68 1.53
N ALA A 127 9.43 23.47 1.90
CA ALA A 127 9.25 24.50 2.92
C ALA A 127 8.71 25.77 2.30
N PHE A 128 7.41 26.08 2.51
CA PHE A 128 6.78 27.29 1.96
C PHE A 128 6.94 28.52 2.86
N PHE A 129 7.39 28.38 4.10
CA PHE A 129 7.49 29.48 5.08
C PHE A 129 8.79 29.43 5.88
N GLN A 130 9.09 30.55 6.54
CA GLN A 130 10.33 30.82 7.31
C GLN A 130 10.54 29.93 8.55
N LEU A 131 9.84 28.83 8.69
CA LEU A 131 9.93 27.95 9.86
C LEU A 131 10.56 26.60 9.46
N GLY A 132 11.57 26.21 10.21
CA GLY A 132 12.14 24.87 10.11
C GLY A 132 11.27 23.82 10.82
N TYR A 133 11.59 22.52 10.60
CA TYR A 133 10.89 21.38 11.20
C TYR A 133 11.84 20.54 12.01
N SER A 134 11.34 20.05 13.10
CA SER A 134 12.03 19.03 13.89
C SER A 134 12.02 17.69 13.15
N ALA A 135 12.97 16.82 13.47
CA ALA A 135 12.95 15.45 13.03
C ALA A 135 11.69 14.75 13.55
N ILE A 136 11.14 13.86 12.72
CA ILE A 136 9.96 13.06 13.09
C ILE A 136 10.20 11.60 12.76
N THR A 137 9.82 10.70 13.68
CA THR A 137 9.85 9.26 13.45
C THR A 137 8.44 8.74 13.25
N ILE A 138 8.21 8.01 12.15
CA ILE A 138 6.90 7.54 11.74
C ILE A 138 6.96 6.01 11.61
N PRO A 139 6.12 5.26 12.35
CA PRO A 139 5.93 3.85 12.14
C PRO A 139 5.16 3.58 10.83
N ILE A 140 5.69 2.65 10.04
CA ILE A 140 5.07 2.20 8.78
C ILE A 140 4.85 0.70 8.86
N VAL A 141 3.63 0.25 8.61
CA VAL A 141 3.34 -1.16 8.37
C VAL A 141 3.33 -1.39 6.87
N VAL A 142 4.16 -2.30 6.39
CA VAL A 142 4.28 -2.66 4.97
C VAL A 142 3.79 -4.08 4.75
N TYR A 143 2.97 -4.25 3.73
CA TYR A 143 2.50 -5.53 3.21
C TYR A 143 3.18 -5.79 1.87
N VAL A 144 3.93 -6.88 1.77
CA VAL A 144 4.56 -7.33 0.52
C VAL A 144 3.73 -8.49 -0.03
N THR A 145 3.38 -8.44 -1.31
CA THR A 145 2.61 -9.50 -1.96
C THR A 145 3.49 -10.42 -2.81
N ASP A 146 2.93 -11.53 -3.26
CA ASP A 146 3.58 -12.45 -4.20
C ASP A 146 3.49 -11.97 -5.66
N GLU A 147 2.68 -10.96 -5.95
CA GLU A 147 2.56 -10.37 -7.28
C GLU A 147 3.81 -9.56 -7.63
N ILE A 148 4.37 -9.84 -8.80
CA ILE A 148 5.51 -9.09 -9.36
C ILE A 148 4.97 -8.21 -10.49
N LEU A 149 5.27 -6.92 -10.40
CA LEU A 149 4.96 -5.95 -11.44
C LEU A 149 5.93 -6.15 -12.62
N THR A 150 5.40 -6.39 -13.79
CA THR A 150 6.14 -6.59 -15.05
C THR A 150 6.07 -5.34 -15.92
#